data_26bbafdf94592f7746ae372f6ea142a6
#
_entry.id   26bbafdf94592f7746ae372f6ea142a6
#
_cell.length_a   1.000
_cell.length_b   1.000
_cell.length_c   1.000
_cell.angle_alpha   90.00
_cell.angle_beta   90.00
_cell.angle_gamma   90.00
#
_symmetry.space_group_name_H-M   'P 1'
#
loop_
_entity.id
_entity.type
_entity.pdbx_description
1 polymer ?
#
loop_
_entity_poly.entity_id
_entity_poly.type
_entity_poly.pdbx_seq_one_letter_code
_entity_poly.pdbx_strand_id
1 'polypeptide(L)'
;LSYKDPQGFAQQMMTHETAHAMLHKKWQLKETASYQEQLRFLCFDEGFAHLLACGKEIASFDASMWIQEHYEPALAQLHQALTCEDESQQEEWLYRAQTGRYWDKFAAIAGKLYLISHLDELEKIYLEGPQKFMSPIFDTLERN
;
A
#
# COMPACT_ATOMS: atom_id res chain seq x y z
N LEU A 1 14.39 18.27 7.10
CA LEU A 1 14.51 16.82 6.98
C LEU A 1 14.34 16.40 5.52
N SER A 2 15.30 15.66 5.03
CA SER A 2 15.24 15.12 3.68
C SER A 2 14.62 13.74 3.69
N TYR A 3 13.49 13.58 3.02
CA TYR A 3 12.85 12.28 2.84
C TYR A 3 13.41 11.50 1.64
N LYS A 4 14.48 12.00 1.03
CA LYS A 4 15.19 11.27 -0.02
C LYS A 4 15.93 10.06 0.53
N ASP A 5 16.18 10.05 1.85
CA ASP A 5 16.78 8.94 2.55
C ASP A 5 15.66 8.06 3.10
N PRO A 6 15.43 6.84 2.55
CA PRO A 6 14.37 5.96 3.04
C PRO A 6 14.51 5.62 4.53
N GLN A 7 15.74 5.47 5.01
CA GLN A 7 15.99 5.14 6.41
C GLN A 7 15.63 6.31 7.31
N GLY A 8 15.98 7.55 6.92
CA GLY A 8 15.61 8.75 7.66
C GLY A 8 14.11 8.96 7.70
N PHE A 9 13.42 8.70 6.57
CA PHE A 9 11.97 8.79 6.51
C PHE A 9 11.32 7.79 7.47
N ALA A 10 11.81 6.52 7.44
CA ALA A 10 11.27 5.46 8.30
C ALA A 10 11.46 5.74 9.79
N GLN A 11 12.58 6.40 10.17
CA GLN A 11 12.85 6.72 11.57
C GLN A 11 11.83 7.69 12.18
N GLN A 12 11.15 8.49 11.36
CA GLN A 12 10.13 9.41 11.84
C GLN A 12 8.80 8.70 12.14
N MET A 13 8.60 7.52 11.57
CA MET A 13 7.38 6.75 11.77
C MET A 13 7.75 5.37 12.28
N MET A 14 7.87 5.26 13.61
CA MET A 14 8.50 4.10 14.24
C MET A 14 7.59 2.89 14.39
N THR A 15 6.28 3.07 14.33
CA THR A 15 5.32 1.98 14.51
C THR A 15 4.21 2.04 13.48
N HIS A 16 3.53 0.90 13.31
CA HIS A 16 2.40 0.78 12.40
C HIS A 16 1.29 1.80 12.73
N GLU A 17 0.91 1.90 14.00
CA GLU A 17 -0.15 2.81 14.44
C GLU A 17 0.26 4.26 14.28
N THR A 18 1.51 4.59 14.60
CA THR A 18 2.04 5.94 14.42
C THR A 18 2.03 6.32 12.94
N ALA A 19 2.39 5.38 12.07
CA ALA A 19 2.37 5.60 10.63
C ALA A 19 0.97 5.92 10.14
N HIS A 20 -0.05 5.15 10.57
CA HIS A 20 -1.44 5.42 10.21
C HIS A 20 -1.87 6.80 10.67
N ALA A 21 -1.55 7.19 11.92
CA ALA A 21 -1.92 8.48 12.45
C ALA A 21 -1.32 9.63 11.63
N MET A 22 -0.07 9.50 11.23
CA MET A 22 0.59 10.53 10.43
C MET A 22 0.07 10.60 9.00
N LEU A 23 -0.19 9.44 8.39
CA LEU A 23 -0.76 9.39 7.06
C LEU A 23 -2.15 10.01 7.01
N HIS A 24 -2.97 9.75 8.04
CA HIS A 24 -4.34 10.26 8.11
C HIS A 24 -4.42 11.75 8.38
N LYS A 25 -3.37 12.38 8.91
CA LYS A 25 -3.33 13.84 9.01
C LYS A 25 -3.25 14.51 7.65
N LYS A 26 -2.61 13.88 6.69
CA LYS A 26 -2.42 14.45 5.35
C LYS A 26 -3.42 13.90 4.35
N TRP A 27 -3.67 12.59 4.40
CA TRP A 27 -4.49 11.91 3.40
C TRP A 27 -5.68 11.25 4.05
N GLN A 28 -6.88 11.60 3.58
CA GLN A 28 -8.12 11.04 4.09
C GLN A 28 -8.96 10.55 2.93
N LEU A 29 -9.62 9.41 3.14
CA LEU A 29 -10.54 8.84 2.17
C LEU A 29 -11.86 9.63 2.25
N LYS A 30 -12.38 10.03 1.10
CA LYS A 30 -13.68 10.72 1.04
C LYS A 30 -14.79 9.72 1.31
N GLU A 31 -15.88 10.19 1.95
CA GLU A 31 -17.05 9.35 2.20
C GLU A 31 -17.70 8.84 0.91
N THR A 32 -17.55 9.60 -0.17
CA THR A 32 -18.11 9.26 -1.48
C THR A 32 -17.15 8.45 -2.35
N ALA A 33 -16.04 7.98 -1.79
CA ALA A 33 -15.03 7.23 -2.53
C ALA A 33 -15.62 5.97 -3.16
N SER A 34 -15.28 5.70 -4.42
CA SER A 34 -15.66 4.48 -5.10
C SER A 34 -14.96 3.26 -4.47
N TYR A 35 -15.46 2.08 -4.79
CA TYR A 35 -14.82 0.84 -4.34
C TYR A 35 -13.35 0.77 -4.77
N GLN A 36 -13.05 1.13 -6.02
CA GLN A 36 -11.68 1.14 -6.54
C GLN A 36 -10.81 2.16 -5.81
N GLU A 37 -11.36 3.35 -5.52
CA GLU A 37 -10.65 4.36 -4.74
C GLU A 37 -10.35 3.88 -3.33
N GLN A 38 -11.28 3.14 -2.72
CA GLN A 38 -11.09 2.57 -1.39
C GLN A 38 -9.96 1.52 -1.39
N LEU A 39 -9.91 0.65 -2.40
CA LEU A 39 -8.83 -0.33 -2.53
C LEU A 39 -7.48 0.34 -2.73
N ARG A 40 -7.43 1.36 -3.57
CA ARG A 40 -6.20 2.11 -3.85
C ARG A 40 -5.71 2.82 -2.58
N PHE A 41 -6.62 3.41 -1.83
CA PHE A 41 -6.31 4.04 -0.54
C PHE A 41 -5.73 3.02 0.45
N LEU A 42 -6.31 1.83 0.52
CA LEU A 42 -5.81 0.77 1.41
C LEU A 42 -4.39 0.33 1.02
N CYS A 43 -4.11 0.20 -0.26
CA CYS A 43 -2.75 -0.13 -0.71
C CYS A 43 -1.76 0.93 -0.27
N PHE A 44 -2.12 2.20 -0.36
CA PHE A 44 -1.27 3.31 0.05
C PHE A 44 -1.10 3.35 1.58
N ASP A 45 -2.21 3.40 2.30
CA ASP A 45 -2.23 3.57 3.75
C ASP A 45 -1.58 2.38 4.46
N GLU A 46 -2.05 1.17 4.17
CA GLU A 46 -1.51 -0.05 4.76
C GLU A 46 -0.10 -0.35 4.24
N GLY A 47 0.16 -0.07 2.97
CA GLY A 47 1.49 -0.27 2.39
C GLY A 47 2.55 0.55 3.10
N PHE A 48 2.30 1.85 3.28
CA PHE A 48 3.23 2.71 4.01
C PHE A 48 3.35 2.29 5.48
N ALA A 49 2.22 1.98 6.14
CA ALA A 49 2.25 1.59 7.54
C ALA A 49 3.09 0.32 7.76
N HIS A 50 2.90 -0.68 6.91
CA HIS A 50 3.67 -1.92 7.00
C HIS A 50 5.15 -1.72 6.65
N LEU A 51 5.45 -0.88 5.66
CA LEU A 51 6.82 -0.56 5.30
C LEU A 51 7.54 0.14 6.44
N LEU A 52 6.90 1.17 6.99
CA LEU A 52 7.52 2.02 8.02
C LEU A 52 7.67 1.28 9.34
N ALA A 53 6.84 0.27 9.60
CA ALA A 53 7.00 -0.60 10.76
C ALA A 53 8.32 -1.40 10.73
N CYS A 54 8.93 -1.59 9.54
CA CYS A 54 10.23 -2.24 9.43
C CYS A 54 11.39 -1.37 9.95
N GLY A 55 11.17 -0.05 10.08
CA GLY A 55 12.15 0.85 10.68
C GLY A 55 13.48 0.89 9.94
N LYS A 56 14.55 0.80 10.69
CA LYS A 56 15.92 0.91 10.15
C LYS A 56 16.28 -0.21 9.17
N GLU A 57 15.58 -1.31 9.22
CA GLU A 57 15.91 -2.47 8.37
C GLU A 57 15.53 -2.26 6.90
N ILE A 58 14.74 -1.23 6.59
CA ILE A 58 14.28 -0.98 5.23
C ILE A 58 15.45 -0.86 4.25
N ALA A 59 16.46 -0.07 4.61
CA ALA A 59 17.58 0.22 3.70
C ALA A 59 18.59 -0.92 3.58
N SER A 60 18.67 -1.79 4.59
CA SER A 60 19.65 -2.89 4.63
C SER A 60 19.04 -4.25 4.29
N PHE A 61 17.75 -4.32 4.11
CA PHE A 61 17.03 -5.57 3.95
C PHE A 61 16.95 -5.96 2.47
N ASP A 62 17.29 -7.21 2.18
CA ASP A 62 17.11 -7.76 0.84
C ASP A 62 15.70 -8.35 0.72
N ALA A 63 14.81 -7.61 0.09
CA ALA A 63 13.42 -8.00 -0.07
C ALA A 63 13.16 -8.80 -1.35
N SER A 64 14.20 -9.18 -2.08
CA SER A 64 14.02 -9.84 -3.37
C SER A 64 13.22 -11.14 -3.27
N MET A 65 13.42 -11.92 -2.22
CA MET A 65 12.65 -13.16 -2.01
C MET A 65 11.19 -12.87 -1.70
N TRP A 66 10.92 -11.82 -0.91
CA TRP A 66 9.54 -11.43 -0.61
C TRP A 66 8.80 -10.99 -1.87
N ILE A 67 9.48 -10.18 -2.70
CA ILE A 67 8.92 -9.74 -3.98
C ILE A 67 8.64 -10.95 -4.86
N GLN A 68 9.59 -11.86 -4.96
CA GLN A 68 9.46 -13.05 -5.79
C GLN A 68 8.31 -13.96 -5.32
N GLU A 69 8.18 -14.16 -4.01
CA GLU A 69 7.22 -15.13 -3.44
C GLU A 69 5.83 -14.55 -3.21
N HIS A 70 5.73 -13.25 -2.91
CA HIS A 70 4.49 -12.68 -2.39
C HIS A 70 3.88 -11.57 -3.23
N TYR A 71 4.67 -10.89 -4.08
CA TYR A 71 4.17 -9.76 -4.84
C TYR A 71 3.15 -10.18 -5.89
N GLU A 72 3.50 -11.16 -6.73
CA GLU A 72 2.58 -11.64 -7.77
C GLU A 72 1.27 -12.19 -7.21
N PRO A 73 1.30 -13.03 -6.14
CA PRO A 73 0.04 -13.46 -5.54
C PRO A 73 -0.80 -12.32 -4.98
N ALA A 74 -0.17 -11.32 -4.36
CA ALA A 74 -0.90 -10.15 -3.85
C ALA A 74 -1.51 -9.33 -4.99
N LEU A 75 -0.77 -9.12 -6.06
CA LEU A 75 -1.29 -8.43 -7.25
C LEU A 75 -2.43 -9.19 -7.90
N ALA A 76 -2.35 -10.52 -7.94
CA ALA A 76 -3.42 -11.36 -8.49
C ALA A 76 -4.71 -11.18 -7.69
N GLN A 77 -4.62 -11.18 -6.37
CA GLN A 77 -5.79 -10.96 -5.52
C GLN A 77 -6.33 -9.55 -5.66
N LEU A 78 -5.44 -8.55 -5.74
CA LEU A 78 -5.84 -7.17 -5.96
C LEU A 78 -6.58 -7.02 -7.29
N HIS A 79 -6.10 -7.68 -8.34
CA HIS A 79 -6.76 -7.68 -9.64
C HIS A 79 -8.16 -8.29 -9.56
N GLN A 80 -8.30 -9.44 -8.89
CA GLN A 80 -9.62 -10.05 -8.68
C GLN A 80 -10.55 -9.13 -7.92
N ALA A 81 -10.04 -8.47 -6.87
CA ALA A 81 -10.83 -7.52 -6.09
C ALA A 81 -11.29 -6.34 -6.96
N LEU A 82 -10.38 -5.78 -7.75
CA LEU A 82 -10.68 -4.61 -8.60
C LEU A 82 -11.71 -4.90 -9.69
N THR A 83 -11.76 -6.15 -10.16
CA THR A 83 -12.71 -6.53 -11.22
C THR A 83 -14.03 -7.07 -10.67
N CYS A 84 -14.19 -7.12 -9.36
CA CYS A 84 -15.43 -7.58 -8.73
C CYS A 84 -16.52 -6.51 -8.84
N GLU A 85 -17.68 -6.90 -9.39
CA GLU A 85 -18.81 -5.99 -9.59
C GLU A 85 -19.94 -6.20 -8.57
N ASP A 86 -19.91 -7.30 -7.80
CA ASP A 86 -20.93 -7.61 -6.81
C ASP A 86 -20.66 -6.84 -5.51
N GLU A 87 -21.58 -5.97 -5.11
CA GLU A 87 -21.41 -5.11 -3.93
C GLU A 87 -21.14 -5.88 -2.64
N SER A 88 -21.82 -7.01 -2.44
CA SER A 88 -21.63 -7.80 -1.22
C SER A 88 -20.23 -8.43 -1.21
N GLN A 89 -19.75 -8.87 -2.36
CA GLN A 89 -18.39 -9.40 -2.48
C GLN A 89 -17.35 -8.30 -2.40
N GLN A 90 -17.66 -7.09 -2.85
CA GLN A 90 -16.75 -5.95 -2.70
C GLN A 90 -16.48 -5.63 -1.23
N GLU A 91 -17.49 -5.70 -0.38
CA GLU A 91 -17.30 -5.52 1.07
C GLU A 91 -16.38 -6.59 1.65
N GLU A 92 -16.54 -7.83 1.22
CA GLU A 92 -15.68 -8.93 1.65
C GLU A 92 -14.23 -8.71 1.17
N TRP A 93 -14.04 -8.26 -0.06
CA TRP A 93 -12.71 -7.95 -0.58
C TRP A 93 -12.04 -6.83 0.22
N LEU A 94 -12.77 -5.76 0.55
CA LEU A 94 -12.22 -4.67 1.36
C LEU A 94 -11.80 -5.17 2.74
N TYR A 95 -12.59 -6.06 3.33
CA TYR A 95 -12.25 -6.66 4.62
C TYR A 95 -10.99 -7.52 4.51
N ARG A 96 -10.92 -8.39 3.51
CA ARG A 96 -9.78 -9.28 3.31
C ARG A 96 -8.50 -8.52 2.93
N ALA A 97 -8.64 -7.35 2.32
CA ALA A 97 -7.51 -6.55 1.88
C ALA A 97 -6.56 -6.17 3.03
N GLN A 98 -7.09 -6.09 4.24
CA GLN A 98 -6.37 -5.56 5.40
C GLN A 98 -6.45 -6.46 6.64
N THR A 99 -7.03 -7.66 6.53
CA THR A 99 -7.20 -8.57 7.66
C THR A 99 -6.65 -9.95 7.35
N GLY A 100 -6.57 -10.79 8.38
CA GLY A 100 -6.07 -12.15 8.25
C GLY A 100 -4.60 -12.25 8.63
N ARG A 101 -3.92 -13.28 8.13
CA ARG A 101 -2.50 -13.48 8.37
C ARG A 101 -1.69 -12.42 7.60
N TYR A 102 -0.45 -12.22 8.00
CA TYR A 102 0.39 -11.17 7.44
C TYR A 102 0.39 -11.17 5.90
N TRP A 103 0.68 -12.33 5.28
CA TRP A 103 0.78 -12.41 3.82
C TRP A 103 -0.57 -12.51 3.11
N ASP A 104 -1.68 -12.64 3.86
CA ASP A 104 -3.02 -12.69 3.31
C ASP A 104 -3.65 -11.30 3.11
N LYS A 105 -3.05 -10.27 3.71
CA LYS A 105 -3.52 -8.89 3.58
C LYS A 105 -3.06 -8.30 2.25
N PHE A 106 -3.72 -8.69 1.18
CA PHE A 106 -3.20 -8.46 -0.17
C PHE A 106 -2.97 -6.99 -0.51
N ALA A 107 -3.81 -6.07 -0.03
CA ALA A 107 -3.62 -4.63 -0.30
C ALA A 107 -2.39 -4.11 0.44
N ALA A 108 -2.23 -4.48 1.71
CA ALA A 108 -1.06 -4.11 2.50
C ALA A 108 0.23 -4.64 1.86
N ILE A 109 0.22 -5.90 1.45
CA ILE A 109 1.40 -6.55 0.87
C ILE A 109 1.72 -5.97 -0.51
N ALA A 110 0.72 -5.81 -1.37
CA ALA A 110 0.94 -5.20 -2.69
C ALA A 110 1.51 -3.80 -2.56
N GLY A 111 0.94 -2.99 -1.66
CA GLY A 111 1.42 -1.63 -1.42
C GLY A 111 2.82 -1.60 -0.85
N LYS A 112 3.10 -2.43 0.16
CA LYS A 112 4.42 -2.50 0.77
C LYS A 112 5.50 -2.90 -0.23
N LEU A 113 5.25 -3.97 -1.00
CA LEU A 113 6.24 -4.48 -1.95
C LEU A 113 6.43 -3.53 -3.14
N TYR A 114 5.38 -2.83 -3.55
CA TYR A 114 5.51 -1.75 -4.52
C TYR A 114 6.46 -0.66 -4.00
N LEU A 115 6.27 -0.22 -2.75
CA LEU A 115 7.13 0.79 -2.13
C LEU A 115 8.57 0.32 -2.01
N ILE A 116 8.78 -0.93 -1.62
CA ILE A 116 10.14 -1.50 -1.52
C ILE A 116 10.83 -1.47 -2.87
N SER A 117 10.09 -1.68 -3.96
CA SER A 117 10.64 -1.62 -5.31
C SER A 117 10.93 -0.18 -5.76
N HIS A 118 10.48 0.83 -5.00
CA HIS A 118 10.62 2.24 -5.33
C HIS A 118 11.14 3.06 -4.13
N LEU A 119 12.09 2.50 -3.38
CA LEU A 119 12.59 3.12 -2.14
C LEU A 119 13.17 4.50 -2.35
N ASP A 120 13.81 4.74 -3.50
CA ASP A 120 14.40 6.04 -3.83
C ASP A 120 13.35 7.10 -4.20
N GLU A 121 12.08 6.71 -4.34
CA GLU A 121 10.98 7.61 -4.68
C GLU A 121 9.95 7.75 -3.55
N LEU A 122 10.23 7.28 -2.34
CA LEU A 122 9.26 7.28 -1.24
C LEU A 122 8.67 8.66 -0.94
N GLU A 123 9.51 9.69 -0.90
CA GLU A 123 9.04 11.05 -0.66
C GLU A 123 8.06 11.51 -1.75
N LYS A 124 8.42 11.28 -3.00
CA LYS A 124 7.60 11.64 -4.13
C LYS A 124 6.24 10.92 -4.08
N ILE A 125 6.27 9.61 -3.83
CA ILE A 125 5.06 8.78 -3.74
C ILE A 125 4.16 9.29 -2.62
N TYR A 126 4.74 9.58 -1.46
CA TYR A 126 3.98 10.10 -0.32
C TYR A 126 3.31 11.43 -0.64
N LEU A 127 4.04 12.34 -1.30
CA LEU A 127 3.53 13.66 -1.62
C LEU A 127 2.47 13.64 -2.73
N GLU A 128 2.56 12.69 -3.65
CA GLU A 128 1.53 12.53 -4.69
C GLU A 128 0.22 11.96 -4.12
N GLY A 129 0.31 11.16 -3.08
CA GLY A 129 -0.85 10.68 -2.33
C GLY A 129 -1.51 9.43 -2.89
N PRO A 130 -2.58 8.96 -2.20
CA PRO A 130 -3.22 7.69 -2.53
C PRO A 130 -3.92 7.67 -3.89
N GLN A 131 -4.35 8.82 -4.40
CA GLN A 131 -5.08 8.87 -5.67
C GLN A 131 -4.21 8.56 -6.87
N LYS A 132 -2.89 8.66 -6.71
CA LYS A 132 -1.92 8.36 -7.78
C LYS A 132 -1.08 7.12 -7.50
N PHE A 133 -1.31 6.49 -6.35
CA PHE A 133 -0.52 5.35 -5.93
C PHE A 133 -0.74 4.15 -6.85
N MET A 134 0.36 3.52 -7.25
CA MET A 134 0.34 2.33 -8.10
C MET A 134 -0.42 2.57 -9.42
N SER A 135 -0.25 3.77 -10.00
CA SER A 135 -0.97 4.16 -11.22
C SER A 135 -0.86 3.15 -12.37
N PRO A 136 0.31 2.56 -12.65
CA PRO A 136 0.40 1.57 -13.74
C PRO A 136 -0.55 0.38 -13.56
N ILE A 137 -0.88 0.04 -12.32
CA ILE A 137 -1.76 -1.10 -12.02
C ILE A 137 -3.22 -0.67 -12.03
N PHE A 138 -3.56 0.38 -11.27
CA PHE A 138 -4.95 0.82 -11.13
C PHE A 138 -5.50 1.45 -12.41
N ASP A 139 -4.71 2.29 -13.05
CA ASP A 139 -5.18 3.01 -14.23
C ASP A 139 -5.35 2.08 -15.44
N THR A 140 -4.53 1.04 -15.55
CA THR A 140 -4.67 0.04 -16.60
C THR A 140 -5.98 -0.73 -16.46
N LEU A 141 -6.38 -1.05 -15.23
CA LEU A 141 -7.62 -1.77 -14.98
C LEU A 141 -8.85 -0.91 -15.21
N GLU A 142 -8.77 0.38 -14.91
CA GLU A 142 -9.89 1.32 -15.14
C GLU A 142 -10.17 1.53 -16.63
N ARG A 143 -9.19 1.32 -17.50
CA ARG A 143 -9.34 1.50 -18.95
C ARG A 143 -10.00 0.29 -19.63
N ASN A 144 -10.08 -0.82 -18.95
CA ASN A 144 -10.70 -2.03 -19.45
C ASN A 144 -12.08 -2.22 -18.88
#